data_68f9b459c7cceff9635e05841887d70f
#
_entry.id   68f9b459c7cceff9635e05841887d70f
#
_cell.length_a   1.000
_cell.length_b   1.000
_cell.length_c   1.000
_cell.angle_alpha   90.00
_cell.angle_beta   90.00
_cell.angle_gamma   90.00
#
_symmetry.space_group_name_H-M   'P 1'
#
loop_
_entity.id
_entity.type
_entity.pdbx_description
1 polymer ?
#
loop_
_entity_poly.entity_id
_entity_poly.type
_entity_poly.pdbx_seq_one_letter_code
_entity_poly.pdbx_strand_id
1 'polypeptide(L)'
;MHAHRLPLLLGTALLSACAAQAPSGPQPVVIDFALLANGHPARCGAPLGPLGADARSSTLRDARFYVQDVALVRADGQAVPLVLDHDDWQDGQVALLDFEDATGTCQGGTPATRTQVRGQAPAGDYVGLRFSLGVPEALNHTSTELQGPPLDIAAMGWSWQAGRKFAKVEVNPEGGVAKADGARAPSWYLHLGSTGCSGNPLTGETVACLRANRVPVTLRGFDPRRDAVALDLSSLLAGNQLGRDQGGAVGCMSGPDDPECPAVFARLGLDLANGQPLPDGQVPAFRVVPRP
;
A
#
# COMPACT_ATOMS: atom_id res chain seq x y z
N MET A 1 -44.80 52.37 64.02
CA MET A 1 -43.71 51.39 63.79
C MET A 1 -44.03 50.72 62.45
N HIS A 2 -43.45 51.19 61.35
CA HIS A 2 -43.69 50.65 59.99
C HIS A 2 -42.45 49.86 59.58
N ALA A 3 -42.61 48.52 59.40
CA ALA A 3 -41.57 47.65 58.91
C ALA A 3 -41.60 47.60 57.37
N HIS A 4 -40.57 48.12 56.73
CA HIS A 4 -40.34 47.96 55.28
C HIS A 4 -39.74 46.60 54.98
N ARG A 5 -40.44 45.74 54.22
CA ARG A 5 -39.88 44.51 53.70
C ARG A 5 -39.31 44.78 52.26
N LEU A 6 -38.03 44.50 52.10
CA LEU A 6 -37.28 44.60 50.84
C LEU A 6 -37.47 43.27 50.08
N PRO A 7 -37.83 43.25 48.79
CA PRO A 7 -37.88 42.02 48.01
C PRO A 7 -36.47 41.63 47.49
N LEU A 8 -36.10 40.40 47.75
CA LEU A 8 -34.86 39.76 47.24
C LEU A 8 -35.10 39.31 45.80
N LEU A 9 -34.45 39.94 44.83
CA LEU A 9 -34.43 39.55 43.42
C LEU A 9 -33.40 38.46 43.23
N LEU A 10 -33.82 37.22 43.02
CA LEU A 10 -32.99 36.11 42.57
C LEU A 10 -32.73 36.25 41.08
N GLY A 11 -31.53 36.63 40.68
CA GLY A 11 -31.07 36.66 39.30
C GLY A 11 -30.67 35.24 38.85
N THR A 12 -31.45 34.63 37.97
CA THR A 12 -31.08 33.38 37.28
C THR A 12 -30.08 33.65 36.15
N ALA A 13 -28.82 33.30 36.35
CA ALA A 13 -27.79 33.34 35.33
C ALA A 13 -28.03 32.19 34.37
N LEU A 14 -28.45 32.45 33.13
CA LEU A 14 -28.52 31.50 32.01
C LEU A 14 -27.08 31.28 31.48
N LEU A 15 -26.49 30.13 31.82
CA LEU A 15 -25.27 29.62 31.17
C LEU A 15 -25.61 29.15 29.76
N SER A 16 -25.37 30.00 28.78
CA SER A 16 -25.37 29.59 27.36
C SER A 16 -24.15 28.70 27.10
N ALA A 17 -24.32 27.38 27.09
CA ALA A 17 -23.33 26.45 26.60
C ALA A 17 -23.26 26.61 25.05
N CYS A 18 -22.21 27.22 24.55
CA CYS A 18 -21.86 27.16 23.13
C CYS A 18 -21.53 25.69 22.79
N ALA A 19 -22.47 24.93 22.31
CA ALA A 19 -22.19 23.67 21.64
C ALA A 19 -21.41 24.00 20.35
N ALA A 20 -20.10 23.71 20.34
CA ALA A 20 -19.33 23.79 19.12
C ALA A 20 -19.96 22.81 18.11
N GLN A 21 -20.56 23.33 17.04
CA GLN A 21 -21.05 22.50 15.94
C GLN A 21 -19.86 21.76 15.33
N ALA A 22 -19.93 20.43 15.28
CA ALA A 22 -18.96 19.64 14.56
C ALA A 22 -18.92 20.10 13.09
N PRO A 23 -17.72 20.18 12.47
CA PRO A 23 -17.61 20.59 11.07
C PRO A 23 -18.47 19.71 10.18
N SER A 24 -19.34 20.32 9.37
CA SER A 24 -20.33 19.61 8.55
C SER A 24 -19.83 19.25 7.14
N GLY A 25 -18.60 19.62 6.78
CA GLY A 25 -18.00 19.38 5.46
C GLY A 25 -16.92 18.29 5.45
N PRO A 26 -16.37 17.99 4.27
CA PRO A 26 -15.20 17.13 4.14
C PRO A 26 -14.03 17.66 4.99
N GLN A 27 -13.32 16.72 5.63
CA GLN A 27 -12.17 17.04 6.47
C GLN A 27 -10.92 16.39 5.87
N PRO A 28 -9.74 17.02 5.99
CA PRO A 28 -8.49 16.40 5.60
C PRO A 28 -8.25 15.10 6.38
N VAL A 29 -7.86 14.06 5.65
CA VAL A 29 -7.49 12.76 6.21
C VAL A 29 -6.10 12.40 5.69
N VAL A 30 -5.25 11.94 6.60
CA VAL A 30 -3.93 11.40 6.28
C VAL A 30 -3.87 9.97 6.78
N ILE A 31 -3.57 9.05 5.87
CA ILE A 31 -3.34 7.63 6.17
C ILE A 31 -1.84 7.40 6.07
N ASP A 32 -1.19 7.11 7.20
CA ASP A 32 0.21 6.76 7.23
C ASP A 32 0.42 5.30 6.85
N PHE A 33 1.46 5.04 6.07
CA PHE A 33 1.95 3.72 5.76
C PHE A 33 3.36 3.54 6.32
N ALA A 34 3.66 2.33 6.75
CA ALA A 34 4.96 1.92 7.25
C ALA A 34 5.44 0.68 6.51
N LEU A 35 6.73 0.61 6.22
CA LEU A 35 7.39 -0.61 5.78
C LEU A 35 8.10 -1.23 6.97
N LEU A 36 7.77 -2.49 7.29
CA LEU A 36 8.35 -3.19 8.44
C LEU A 36 9.06 -4.48 8.04
N ALA A 37 10.08 -4.84 8.79
CA ALA A 37 10.72 -6.13 8.77
C ALA A 37 11.02 -6.55 10.21
N ASN A 38 10.63 -7.76 10.61
CA ASN A 38 10.81 -8.27 11.98
C ASN A 38 10.33 -7.31 13.09
N GLY A 39 9.22 -6.59 12.81
CA GLY A 39 8.64 -5.64 13.75
C GLY A 39 9.33 -4.26 13.81
N HIS A 40 10.38 -4.05 13.03
CA HIS A 40 11.13 -2.79 12.98
C HIS A 40 10.95 -2.07 11.64
N PRO A 41 11.08 -0.73 11.58
CA PRO A 41 11.06 0.01 10.33
C PRO A 41 12.14 -0.50 9.35
N ALA A 42 11.71 -0.91 8.15
CA ALA A 42 12.60 -1.25 7.06
C ALA A 42 13.05 0.02 6.33
N ARG A 43 14.35 0.23 6.21
CA ARG A 43 14.95 1.43 5.61
C ARG A 43 16.10 1.05 4.69
N CYS A 44 16.36 1.88 3.71
CA CYS A 44 17.57 1.78 2.86
C CYS A 44 18.84 1.81 3.70
N GLY A 45 19.81 0.97 3.35
CA GLY A 45 21.09 0.90 4.04
C GLY A 45 21.08 0.25 5.43
N ALA A 46 19.91 -0.06 6.00
CA ALA A 46 19.79 -0.72 7.29
C ALA A 46 19.58 -2.25 7.13
N PRO A 47 20.10 -3.07 8.06
CA PRO A 47 19.77 -4.49 8.09
C PRO A 47 18.28 -4.71 8.36
N LEU A 48 17.66 -5.58 7.58
CA LEU A 48 16.25 -5.99 7.79
C LEU A 48 16.14 -7.19 8.76
N GLY A 49 17.27 -7.80 9.10
CA GLY A 49 17.32 -9.06 9.82
C GLY A 49 17.00 -10.27 8.93
N PRO A 50 16.70 -11.43 9.54
CA PRO A 50 16.38 -12.65 8.80
C PRO A 50 15.02 -12.55 8.13
N LEU A 51 14.96 -12.81 6.82
CA LEU A 51 13.75 -12.86 6.00
C LEU A 51 13.68 -14.18 5.24
N GLY A 52 12.48 -14.51 4.78
CA GLY A 52 12.23 -15.72 4.01
C GLY A 52 12.21 -17.01 4.83
N ALA A 53 11.90 -18.11 4.18
CA ALA A 53 11.88 -19.45 4.79
C ALA A 53 13.29 -19.95 5.18
N ASP A 54 14.33 -19.43 4.50
CA ASP A 54 15.73 -19.74 4.75
C ASP A 54 16.41 -18.73 5.70
N ALA A 55 15.62 -17.83 6.31
CA ALA A 55 16.06 -16.86 7.33
C ALA A 55 17.30 -16.03 6.92
N ARG A 56 17.33 -15.53 5.69
CA ARG A 56 18.45 -14.76 5.16
C ARG A 56 18.49 -13.36 5.76
N SER A 57 19.63 -13.01 6.35
CA SER A 57 19.96 -11.61 6.62
C SER A 57 19.89 -10.83 5.31
N SER A 58 19.15 -9.73 5.30
CA SER A 58 18.86 -8.99 4.07
C SER A 58 18.92 -7.48 4.29
N THR A 59 19.09 -6.74 3.19
CA THR A 59 18.93 -5.28 3.16
C THR A 59 17.88 -4.90 2.11
N LEU A 60 17.24 -3.75 2.29
CA LEU A 60 16.29 -3.23 1.33
C LEU A 60 17.02 -2.73 0.08
N ARG A 61 16.46 -3.01 -1.10
CA ARG A 61 16.88 -2.44 -2.38
C ARG A 61 15.83 -1.51 -2.97
N ASP A 62 14.55 -1.88 -2.85
CA ASP A 62 13.42 -1.09 -3.34
C ASP A 62 12.15 -1.51 -2.61
N ALA A 63 11.26 -0.55 -2.34
CA ALA A 63 9.90 -0.84 -1.88
C ALA A 63 8.98 0.29 -2.29
N ARG A 64 8.25 0.07 -3.38
CA ARG A 64 7.23 0.97 -3.92
C ARG A 64 5.97 0.20 -4.25
N PHE A 65 4.81 0.79 -4.02
CA PHE A 65 3.55 0.19 -4.43
C PHE A 65 2.43 1.23 -4.60
N TYR A 66 1.52 0.92 -5.51
CA TYR A 66 0.33 1.72 -5.75
C TYR A 66 -0.84 1.25 -4.88
N VAL A 67 -1.65 2.20 -4.44
CA VAL A 67 -2.95 1.95 -3.80
C VAL A 67 -4.05 2.75 -4.49
N GLN A 68 -5.22 2.14 -4.60
CA GLN A 68 -6.43 2.71 -5.20
C GLN A 68 -7.67 2.35 -4.36
N ASP A 69 -8.83 2.90 -4.70
CA ASP A 69 -10.11 2.59 -4.05
C ASP A 69 -10.06 2.76 -2.52
N VAL A 70 -9.34 3.78 -2.06
CA VAL A 70 -9.15 4.03 -0.64
C VAL A 70 -10.47 4.50 -0.02
N ALA A 71 -10.94 3.79 1.02
CA ALA A 71 -12.17 4.12 1.71
C ALA A 71 -12.03 3.86 3.22
N LEU A 72 -12.51 4.80 4.01
CA LEU A 72 -12.65 4.64 5.45
C LEU A 72 -13.96 3.87 5.76
N VAL A 73 -13.97 3.07 6.83
CA VAL A 73 -15.13 2.25 7.18
C VAL A 73 -15.69 2.71 8.52
N ARG A 74 -16.98 3.00 8.56
CA ARG A 74 -17.73 3.37 9.77
C ARG A 74 -18.10 2.14 10.60
N ALA A 75 -18.55 2.35 11.83
CA ALA A 75 -18.95 1.28 12.75
C ALA A 75 -20.14 0.45 12.22
N ASP A 76 -20.99 1.01 11.39
CA ASP A 76 -22.10 0.32 10.72
C ASP A 76 -21.66 -0.49 9.47
N GLY A 77 -20.37 -0.46 9.15
CA GLY A 77 -19.80 -1.14 7.99
C GLY A 77 -19.84 -0.34 6.69
N GLN A 78 -20.42 0.87 6.69
CA GLN A 78 -20.44 1.73 5.52
C GLN A 78 -19.02 2.13 5.12
N ALA A 79 -18.65 1.87 3.88
CA ALA A 79 -17.41 2.36 3.28
C ALA A 79 -17.63 3.79 2.76
N VAL A 80 -16.78 4.70 3.18
CA VAL A 80 -16.79 6.12 2.77
C VAL A 80 -15.54 6.36 1.94
N PRO A 81 -15.64 6.58 0.63
CA PRO A 81 -14.51 6.84 -0.23
C PRO A 81 -13.69 8.04 0.26
N LEU A 82 -12.37 7.91 0.24
CA LEU A 82 -11.45 9.02 0.41
C LEU A 82 -11.24 9.68 -0.95
N VAL A 83 -11.61 10.95 -1.05
CA VAL A 83 -11.28 11.75 -2.23
C VAL A 83 -9.82 12.13 -2.14
N LEU A 84 -8.96 11.48 -2.93
CA LEU A 84 -7.52 11.71 -2.88
C LEU A 84 -7.18 13.13 -3.35
N ASP A 85 -6.20 13.74 -2.69
CA ASP A 85 -5.62 14.99 -3.16
C ASP A 85 -4.84 14.74 -4.47
N HIS A 86 -4.44 15.81 -5.17
CA HIS A 86 -3.58 15.76 -6.35
C HIS A 86 -2.21 16.34 -6.02
N ASP A 87 -1.17 15.55 -6.19
CA ASP A 87 0.24 15.95 -6.10
C ASP A 87 1.10 14.98 -6.95
N ASP A 88 2.42 15.09 -6.87
CA ASP A 88 3.34 14.21 -7.63
C ASP A 88 3.24 12.73 -7.24
N TRP A 89 2.53 12.40 -6.18
CA TRP A 89 2.43 11.05 -5.61
C TRP A 89 1.03 10.46 -5.71
N GLN A 90 0.02 11.26 -6.03
CA GLN A 90 -1.36 10.81 -6.11
C GLN A 90 -2.20 11.65 -7.07
N ASP A 91 -3.11 11.00 -7.76
CA ASP A 91 -3.90 11.55 -8.86
C ASP A 91 -5.39 11.22 -8.65
N GLY A 92 -6.03 11.64 -7.55
CA GLY A 92 -7.47 11.41 -7.35
C GLY A 92 -7.95 9.95 -7.39
N GLN A 93 -7.34 9.07 -8.16
CA GLN A 93 -7.72 7.67 -8.31
C GLN A 93 -6.68 6.69 -7.75
N VAL A 94 -5.41 7.05 -7.73
CA VAL A 94 -4.30 6.19 -7.35
C VAL A 94 -3.23 6.99 -6.62
N ALA A 95 -2.60 6.37 -5.63
CA ALA A 95 -1.45 6.93 -4.93
C ALA A 95 -0.27 5.96 -5.00
N LEU A 96 0.94 6.49 -5.20
CA LEU A 96 2.20 5.78 -5.09
C LEU A 96 2.77 5.98 -3.69
N LEU A 97 3.08 4.88 -3.03
CA LEU A 97 3.89 4.86 -1.82
C LEU A 97 5.31 4.45 -2.17
N ASP A 98 6.28 5.21 -1.66
CA ASP A 98 7.70 5.04 -1.96
C ASP A 98 8.52 5.10 -0.67
N PHE A 99 9.19 4.00 -0.37
CA PHE A 99 10.07 3.84 0.79
C PHE A 99 11.55 3.77 0.38
N GLU A 100 11.83 3.96 -0.90
CA GLU A 100 13.17 3.94 -1.48
C GLU A 100 13.70 5.38 -1.57
N ASP A 101 14.79 5.70 -0.89
CA ASP A 101 15.33 7.07 -0.73
C ASP A 101 16.67 7.31 -1.45
N ALA A 102 17.05 6.42 -2.37
CA ALA A 102 18.30 6.43 -3.10
C ALA A 102 19.57 6.34 -2.23
N THR A 103 19.44 5.93 -0.96
CA THR A 103 20.62 5.79 -0.06
C THR A 103 21.02 4.33 0.15
N GLY A 104 22.26 4.13 0.59
CA GLY A 104 22.77 2.81 0.99
C GLY A 104 22.64 1.77 -0.12
N THR A 105 21.79 0.76 0.12
CA THR A 105 21.52 -0.34 -0.82
C THR A 105 20.40 -0.06 -1.83
N CYS A 106 19.67 1.03 -1.65
CA CYS A 106 18.64 1.50 -2.56
C CYS A 106 19.30 2.43 -3.61
N GLN A 107 19.37 2.00 -4.85
CA GLN A 107 20.12 2.71 -5.89
C GLN A 107 19.31 2.93 -7.19
N GLY A 108 18.03 2.63 -7.15
CA GLY A 108 17.18 2.68 -8.35
C GLY A 108 16.07 3.74 -8.31
N GLY A 109 16.06 4.58 -7.29
CA GLY A 109 15.02 5.57 -7.09
C GLY A 109 15.52 7.00 -6.99
N THR A 110 14.80 7.80 -6.23
CA THR A 110 15.08 9.22 -5.99
C THR A 110 15.13 9.48 -4.47
N PRO A 111 15.79 10.56 -4.02
CA PRO A 111 15.79 10.92 -2.59
C PRO A 111 14.41 11.24 -2.02
N ALA A 112 13.44 11.56 -2.86
CA ALA A 112 12.08 11.86 -2.43
C ALA A 112 11.31 10.57 -2.16
N THR A 113 10.65 10.50 -1.00
CA THR A 113 9.84 9.36 -0.55
C THR A 113 8.40 9.78 -0.28
N ARG A 114 7.49 8.82 -0.26
CA ARG A 114 6.10 9.03 0.11
C ARG A 114 5.57 7.88 0.95
N THR A 115 5.24 8.17 2.20
CA THR A 115 4.69 7.18 3.15
C THR A 115 3.25 7.50 3.57
N GLN A 116 2.57 8.38 2.85
CA GLN A 116 1.24 8.85 3.20
C GLN A 116 0.31 8.91 1.99
N VAL A 117 -0.92 8.49 2.21
CA VAL A 117 -2.05 8.82 1.33
C VAL A 117 -2.83 9.96 1.98
N ARG A 118 -3.14 10.99 1.21
CA ARG A 118 -3.85 12.19 1.65
C ARG A 118 -5.11 12.40 0.86
N GLY A 119 -6.13 12.92 1.51
CA GLY A 119 -7.40 13.21 0.84
C GLY A 119 -8.42 13.81 1.78
N GLN A 120 -9.67 13.84 1.31
CA GLN A 120 -10.80 14.42 2.00
C GLN A 120 -11.87 13.35 2.24
N ALA A 121 -12.44 13.33 3.44
CA ALA A 121 -13.61 12.51 3.77
C ALA A 121 -14.58 13.29 4.67
N PRO A 122 -15.88 12.98 4.67
CA PRO A 122 -16.83 13.55 5.64
C PRO A 122 -16.35 13.32 7.08
N ALA A 123 -16.61 14.30 7.96
CA ALA A 123 -16.32 14.14 9.38
C ALA A 123 -17.08 12.92 9.94
N GLY A 124 -16.42 12.19 10.84
CA GLY A 124 -17.02 11.00 11.47
C GLY A 124 -16.01 10.13 12.18
N ASP A 125 -16.53 9.12 12.88
CA ASP A 125 -15.71 8.11 13.51
C ASP A 125 -15.56 6.92 12.56
N TYR A 126 -14.32 6.57 12.29
CA TYR A 126 -13.94 5.48 11.43
C TYR A 126 -13.26 4.39 12.23
N VAL A 127 -13.63 3.13 11.94
CA VAL A 127 -13.16 1.94 12.63
C VAL A 127 -12.53 0.92 11.69
N GLY A 128 -12.26 1.33 10.47
CA GLY A 128 -11.64 0.47 9.47
C GLY A 128 -11.18 1.24 8.25
N LEU A 129 -10.41 0.55 7.43
CA LEU A 129 -9.87 1.04 6.17
C LEU A 129 -10.00 -0.05 5.10
N ARG A 130 -10.33 0.35 3.88
CA ARG A 130 -10.26 -0.48 2.67
C ARG A 130 -9.43 0.22 1.63
N PHE A 131 -8.68 -0.56 0.86
CA PHE A 131 -7.99 -0.11 -0.35
C PHE A 131 -7.67 -1.33 -1.22
N SER A 132 -7.30 -1.09 -2.46
CA SER A 132 -6.71 -2.12 -3.32
C SER A 132 -5.25 -1.77 -3.60
N LEU A 133 -4.33 -2.71 -3.35
CA LEU A 133 -2.97 -2.59 -3.88
C LEU A 133 -3.03 -2.87 -5.38
N GLY A 134 -2.63 -1.89 -6.18
CA GLY A 134 -2.67 -1.95 -7.63
C GLY A 134 -2.98 -0.61 -8.29
N VAL A 135 -3.07 -0.65 -9.62
CA VAL A 135 -3.44 0.49 -10.46
C VAL A 135 -4.82 0.23 -11.07
N PRO A 136 -5.72 1.24 -11.16
CA PRO A 136 -7.00 1.10 -11.84
C PRO A 136 -6.83 0.49 -13.24
N GLU A 137 -7.75 -0.39 -13.63
CA GLU A 137 -7.64 -1.10 -14.92
C GLU A 137 -7.49 -0.16 -16.11
N ALA A 138 -8.29 0.90 -16.13
CA ALA A 138 -8.26 1.92 -17.17
C ALA A 138 -6.91 2.68 -17.27
N LEU A 139 -6.14 2.70 -16.18
CA LEU A 139 -4.86 3.41 -16.10
C LEU A 139 -3.63 2.49 -16.22
N ASN A 140 -3.82 1.17 -16.08
CA ASN A 140 -2.70 0.24 -16.00
C ASN A 140 -1.84 0.20 -17.25
N HIS A 141 -2.45 0.37 -18.43
CA HIS A 141 -1.79 0.24 -19.74
C HIS A 141 -1.66 1.58 -20.47
N THR A 142 -1.90 2.70 -19.78
CA THR A 142 -1.67 4.03 -20.35
C THR A 142 -0.18 4.34 -20.47
N SER A 143 0.19 5.23 -21.40
CA SER A 143 1.58 5.63 -21.59
C SER A 143 2.15 6.27 -20.32
N THR A 144 3.32 5.79 -19.87
CA THR A 144 4.05 6.40 -18.75
C THR A 144 4.53 7.81 -19.08
N GLU A 145 4.78 8.12 -20.34
CA GLU A 145 5.25 9.45 -20.77
C GLU A 145 4.12 10.49 -20.80
N LEU A 146 2.88 10.05 -21.07
CA LEU A 146 1.74 10.94 -21.27
C LEU A 146 0.82 11.06 -20.06
N GLN A 147 0.86 10.08 -19.16
CA GLN A 147 -0.08 10.01 -18.03
C GLN A 147 0.22 11.03 -16.92
N GLY A 148 1.51 11.36 -16.73
CA GLY A 148 1.95 12.21 -15.63
C GLY A 148 1.97 11.48 -14.26
N PRO A 149 2.42 12.18 -13.21
CA PRO A 149 2.51 11.63 -11.87
C PRO A 149 1.14 11.14 -11.33
N PRO A 150 1.14 10.07 -10.52
CA PRO A 150 2.27 9.22 -10.10
C PRO A 150 2.56 8.06 -11.05
N LEU A 151 1.96 8.04 -12.24
CA LEU A 151 1.99 6.93 -13.19
C LEU A 151 3.09 7.01 -14.24
N ASP A 152 3.93 8.03 -14.18
CA ASP A 152 5.07 8.30 -15.09
C ASP A 152 6.41 7.72 -14.60
N ILE A 153 6.41 7.03 -13.45
CA ILE A 153 7.62 6.45 -12.85
C ILE A 153 8.08 5.23 -13.65
N ALA A 154 9.14 5.40 -14.46
CA ALA A 154 9.67 4.35 -15.33
C ALA A 154 10.04 3.05 -14.58
N ALA A 155 10.58 3.15 -13.35
CA ALA A 155 10.90 1.99 -12.52
C ALA A 155 9.67 1.13 -12.15
N MET A 156 8.47 1.72 -12.17
CA MET A 156 7.20 1.05 -11.95
C MET A 156 6.53 0.59 -13.25
N GLY A 157 7.04 0.98 -14.41
CA GLY A 157 6.65 0.42 -15.68
C GLY A 157 7.20 -0.99 -15.88
N TRP A 158 6.45 -1.84 -16.59
CA TRP A 158 6.94 -3.15 -17.00
C TRP A 158 7.16 -3.19 -18.51
N SER A 159 6.07 -3.22 -19.25
CA SER A 159 6.01 -2.98 -20.68
C SER A 159 4.62 -2.44 -21.00
N TRP A 160 4.45 -1.87 -22.20
CA TRP A 160 3.13 -1.39 -22.61
C TRP A 160 2.04 -2.47 -22.53
N GLN A 161 2.36 -3.73 -22.81
CA GLN A 161 1.42 -4.85 -22.74
C GLN A 161 1.21 -5.36 -21.31
N ALA A 162 2.28 -5.46 -20.51
CA ALA A 162 2.18 -5.89 -19.13
C ALA A 162 1.65 -4.78 -18.19
N GLY A 163 1.74 -3.53 -18.63
CA GLY A 163 1.30 -2.37 -17.86
C GLY A 163 2.30 -1.98 -16.77
N ARG A 164 1.81 -1.68 -15.58
CA ARG A 164 2.60 -1.24 -14.42
C ARG A 164 2.82 -2.35 -13.42
N LYS A 165 3.95 -2.29 -12.72
CA LYS A 165 4.14 -3.01 -11.46
C LYS A 165 3.25 -2.36 -10.41
N PHE A 166 2.37 -3.13 -9.79
CA PHE A 166 1.52 -2.68 -8.70
C PHE A 166 2.28 -2.56 -7.40
N ALA A 167 3.22 -3.50 -7.20
CA ALA A 167 4.23 -3.44 -6.16
C ALA A 167 5.58 -3.87 -6.73
N LYS A 168 6.62 -3.18 -6.29
CA LYS A 168 8.02 -3.48 -6.52
C LYS A 168 8.70 -3.55 -5.16
N VAL A 169 9.00 -4.76 -4.71
CA VAL A 169 9.72 -5.01 -3.46
C VAL A 169 10.95 -5.83 -3.78
N GLU A 170 12.11 -5.30 -3.47
CA GLU A 170 13.40 -5.91 -3.78
C GLU A 170 14.27 -5.93 -2.53
N VAL A 171 14.87 -7.08 -2.25
CA VAL A 171 15.78 -7.25 -1.12
C VAL A 171 17.10 -7.87 -1.58
N ASN A 172 18.18 -7.50 -0.91
CA ASN A 172 19.51 -8.09 -1.13
C ASN A 172 19.80 -9.07 0.00
N PRO A 173 19.58 -10.39 -0.19
CA PRO A 173 19.95 -11.38 0.80
C PRO A 173 21.47 -11.50 0.88
N GLU A 174 21.97 -11.70 2.08
CA GLU A 174 23.40 -11.91 2.31
C GLU A 174 23.92 -13.10 1.50
N GLY A 175 25.01 -12.89 0.77
CA GLY A 175 25.58 -13.84 -0.16
C GLY A 175 24.83 -13.93 -1.50
N GLY A 176 23.79 -13.11 -1.73
CA GLY A 176 23.00 -13.09 -2.96
C GLY A 176 22.16 -14.35 -3.18
N VAL A 177 21.50 -14.43 -4.31
CA VAL A 177 20.59 -15.51 -4.71
C VAL A 177 21.34 -16.49 -5.62
N ALA A 178 21.49 -17.74 -5.23
CA ALA A 178 22.14 -18.78 -6.02
C ALA A 178 21.23 -19.25 -7.15
N LYS A 179 21.72 -19.25 -8.39
CA LYS A 179 21.01 -19.72 -9.58
C LYS A 179 21.41 -21.13 -9.95
N ALA A 180 20.57 -21.82 -10.73
CA ALA A 180 20.83 -23.21 -11.17
C ALA A 180 22.09 -23.35 -12.03
N ASP A 181 22.48 -22.32 -12.76
CA ASP A 181 23.70 -22.27 -13.60
C ASP A 181 24.98 -22.00 -12.81
N GLY A 182 24.91 -21.91 -11.47
CA GLY A 182 26.02 -21.60 -10.59
C GLY A 182 26.33 -20.11 -10.44
N ALA A 183 25.68 -19.24 -11.20
CA ALA A 183 25.79 -17.80 -11.05
C ALA A 183 25.04 -17.31 -9.79
N ARG A 184 25.27 -16.07 -9.39
CA ARG A 184 24.55 -15.43 -8.29
C ARG A 184 23.95 -14.12 -8.75
N ALA A 185 22.68 -13.93 -8.43
CA ALA A 185 22.03 -12.62 -8.54
C ALA A 185 22.22 -11.83 -7.21
N PRO A 186 22.33 -10.50 -7.28
CA PRO A 186 22.50 -9.70 -6.06
C PRO A 186 21.23 -9.60 -5.23
N SER A 187 20.06 -9.72 -5.85
CA SER A 187 18.76 -9.40 -5.25
C SER A 187 17.73 -10.46 -5.54
N TRP A 188 16.79 -10.58 -4.63
CA TRP A 188 15.52 -11.26 -4.82
C TRP A 188 14.41 -10.23 -5.06
N TYR A 189 13.53 -10.50 -6.01
CA TYR A 189 12.56 -9.54 -6.52
C TYR A 189 11.12 -10.00 -6.31
N LEU A 190 10.26 -9.08 -5.91
CA LEU A 190 8.81 -9.18 -6.09
C LEU A 190 8.35 -8.04 -6.99
N HIS A 191 7.89 -8.40 -8.17
CA HIS A 191 7.20 -7.49 -9.07
C HIS A 191 5.76 -7.97 -9.25
N LEU A 192 4.83 -7.38 -8.53
CA LEU A 192 3.41 -7.68 -8.67
C LEU A 192 2.82 -6.82 -9.80
N GLY A 193 2.02 -7.41 -10.64
CA GLY A 193 1.28 -6.73 -11.70
C GLY A 193 0.32 -7.68 -12.41
N SER A 194 -0.53 -7.16 -13.29
CA SER A 194 -1.44 -7.98 -14.09
C SER A 194 -0.66 -8.87 -15.05
N THR A 195 -1.19 -10.06 -15.34
CA THR A 195 -0.56 -11.02 -16.28
C THR A 195 -1.56 -11.65 -17.24
N GLY A 196 -1.03 -12.25 -18.32
CA GLY A 196 -1.85 -12.80 -19.39
C GLY A 196 -2.61 -11.70 -20.14
N CYS A 197 -1.97 -10.55 -20.32
CA CYS A 197 -2.55 -9.40 -20.99
C CYS A 197 -2.48 -9.54 -22.51
N SER A 198 -3.53 -9.13 -23.21
CA SER A 198 -3.65 -9.12 -24.66
C SER A 198 -4.19 -7.77 -25.14
N GLY A 199 -4.01 -7.50 -26.42
CA GLY A 199 -4.30 -6.18 -27.02
C GLY A 199 -3.06 -5.32 -27.17
N ASN A 200 -3.13 -4.32 -28.03
CA ASN A 200 -2.04 -3.37 -28.29
C ASN A 200 -2.56 -1.93 -28.18
N PRO A 201 -2.28 -1.22 -27.09
CA PRO A 201 -2.74 0.15 -26.92
C PRO A 201 -2.14 1.14 -27.93
N LEU A 202 -1.00 0.80 -28.56
CA LEU A 202 -0.40 1.64 -29.61
C LEU A 202 -1.22 1.63 -30.91
N THR A 203 -2.01 0.56 -31.14
CA THR A 203 -2.94 0.45 -32.26
C THR A 203 -4.38 0.78 -31.89
N GLY A 204 -4.60 1.27 -30.68
CA GLY A 204 -5.93 1.62 -30.14
C GLY A 204 -6.74 0.44 -29.61
N GLU A 205 -6.14 -0.74 -29.50
CA GLU A 205 -6.79 -1.90 -28.90
C GLU A 205 -6.80 -1.78 -27.37
N THR A 206 -7.92 -2.14 -26.76
CA THR A 206 -8.03 -2.24 -25.30
C THR A 206 -7.20 -3.43 -24.82
N VAL A 207 -6.34 -3.21 -23.85
CA VAL A 207 -5.61 -4.27 -23.17
C VAL A 207 -6.50 -4.89 -22.09
N ALA A 208 -6.68 -6.21 -22.16
CA ALA A 208 -7.34 -7.00 -21.12
C ALA A 208 -6.39 -8.05 -20.57
N CYS A 209 -6.42 -8.30 -19.27
CA CYS A 209 -5.54 -9.24 -18.61
C CYS A 209 -6.34 -10.38 -17.98
N LEU A 210 -5.89 -11.62 -18.19
CA LEU A 210 -6.52 -12.82 -17.63
C LEU A 210 -6.42 -12.85 -16.10
N ARG A 211 -5.35 -12.27 -15.55
CA ARG A 211 -5.10 -12.18 -14.11
C ARG A 211 -4.91 -10.72 -13.74
N ALA A 212 -5.90 -10.18 -13.08
CA ALA A 212 -5.89 -8.78 -12.65
C ALA A 212 -4.83 -8.51 -11.56
N ASN A 213 -4.61 -9.46 -10.65
CA ASN A 213 -3.65 -9.43 -9.54
C ASN A 213 -3.74 -8.17 -8.66
N ARG A 214 -4.90 -7.51 -8.61
CA ARG A 214 -5.17 -6.40 -7.68
C ARG A 214 -5.56 -6.99 -6.34
N VAL A 215 -4.96 -6.48 -5.26
CA VAL A 215 -5.12 -7.03 -3.90
C VAL A 215 -6.10 -6.17 -3.11
N PRO A 216 -7.34 -6.59 -2.89
CA PRO A 216 -8.25 -5.87 -2.01
C PRO A 216 -7.86 -6.10 -0.54
N VAL A 217 -7.56 -5.03 0.17
CA VAL A 217 -7.18 -5.04 1.58
C VAL A 217 -8.29 -4.45 2.42
N THR A 218 -8.69 -5.16 3.48
CA THR A 218 -9.65 -4.67 4.47
C THR A 218 -9.03 -4.77 5.86
N LEU A 219 -8.83 -3.64 6.51
CA LEU A 219 -8.27 -3.54 7.85
C LEU A 219 -9.36 -3.11 8.83
N ARG A 220 -9.67 -3.95 9.79
CA ARG A 220 -10.59 -3.65 10.88
C ARG A 220 -9.84 -3.05 12.07
N GLY A 221 -10.53 -2.23 12.87
CA GLY A 221 -9.94 -1.58 14.04
C GLY A 221 -9.00 -0.43 13.70
N PHE A 222 -9.00 0.06 12.46
CA PHE A 222 -8.17 1.17 12.01
C PHE A 222 -8.86 2.53 12.27
N ASP A 223 -8.17 3.43 12.94
CA ASP A 223 -8.54 4.84 13.11
C ASP A 223 -7.43 5.73 12.53
N PRO A 224 -7.70 6.53 11.48
CA PRO A 224 -6.66 7.32 10.80
C PRO A 224 -5.98 8.36 11.71
N ARG A 225 -6.56 8.66 12.87
CA ARG A 225 -6.00 9.63 13.83
C ARG A 225 -4.86 9.05 14.68
N ARG A 226 -4.79 7.72 14.84
CA ARG A 226 -3.84 7.05 15.75
C ARG A 226 -3.11 5.86 15.15
N ASP A 227 -3.59 5.35 14.03
CA ASP A 227 -3.09 4.12 13.43
C ASP A 227 -2.42 4.39 12.08
N ALA A 228 -1.52 3.51 11.70
CA ALA A 228 -0.89 3.41 10.39
C ALA A 228 -1.10 2.02 9.79
N VAL A 229 -0.92 1.90 8.49
CA VAL A 229 -0.91 0.64 7.75
C VAL A 229 0.52 0.15 7.58
N ALA A 230 0.84 -1.04 8.04
CA ALA A 230 2.14 -1.63 7.77
C ALA A 230 2.07 -2.66 6.64
N LEU A 231 2.97 -2.54 5.64
CA LEU A 231 3.40 -3.64 4.81
C LEU A 231 4.56 -4.34 5.53
N ASP A 232 4.34 -5.59 5.93
CA ASP A 232 5.32 -6.38 6.71
C ASP A 232 6.07 -7.33 5.79
N LEU A 233 7.35 -7.02 5.50
CA LEU A 233 8.22 -7.81 4.65
C LEU A 233 8.47 -9.21 5.21
N SER A 234 8.51 -9.37 6.53
CA SER A 234 8.67 -10.68 7.15
C SER A 234 7.47 -11.58 6.88
N SER A 235 6.26 -11.02 6.90
CA SER A 235 5.06 -11.75 6.50
C SER A 235 5.02 -12.00 5.00
N LEU A 236 5.27 -10.96 4.21
CA LEU A 236 5.19 -11.03 2.74
C LEU A 236 6.12 -12.10 2.15
N LEU A 237 7.34 -12.21 2.69
CA LEU A 237 8.38 -13.08 2.15
C LEU A 237 8.52 -14.43 2.90
N ALA A 238 7.71 -14.69 3.92
CA ALA A 238 7.88 -15.79 4.87
C ALA A 238 8.00 -17.19 4.22
N GLY A 239 7.34 -17.42 3.08
CA GLY A 239 7.34 -18.72 2.40
C GLY A 239 8.42 -18.90 1.33
N ASN A 240 9.22 -17.85 1.05
CA ASN A 240 10.18 -17.87 -0.05
C ASN A 240 11.62 -18.14 0.45
N GLN A 241 12.39 -18.87 -0.35
CA GLN A 241 13.84 -19.02 -0.15
C GLN A 241 14.56 -17.85 -0.83
N LEU A 242 15.02 -16.88 -0.06
CA LEU A 242 15.62 -15.66 -0.60
C LEU A 242 17.06 -15.87 -1.10
N GLY A 243 17.74 -16.89 -0.63
CA GLY A 243 19.11 -17.21 -1.04
C GLY A 243 19.23 -18.13 -2.26
N ARG A 244 18.10 -18.56 -2.86
CA ARG A 244 18.06 -19.50 -3.97
C ARG A 244 16.94 -19.19 -4.94
N ASP A 245 17.28 -19.12 -6.23
CA ASP A 245 16.38 -19.06 -7.37
C ASP A 245 15.81 -20.48 -7.63
N GLN A 246 14.51 -20.60 -7.74
CA GLN A 246 13.80 -21.85 -7.98
C GLN A 246 13.50 -22.08 -9.46
N GLY A 247 13.84 -21.14 -10.31
CA GLY A 247 13.73 -21.20 -11.77
C GLY A 247 12.96 -20.01 -12.36
N GLY A 248 13.27 -19.70 -13.61
CA GLY A 248 12.70 -18.54 -14.29
C GLY A 248 13.47 -17.26 -14.03
N ALA A 249 12.78 -16.17 -13.84
CA ALA A 249 13.37 -14.92 -13.35
C ALA A 249 13.54 -14.99 -11.82
N VAL A 250 14.60 -14.44 -11.30
CA VAL A 250 14.86 -14.48 -9.84
C VAL A 250 13.74 -13.77 -9.08
N GLY A 251 13.10 -14.48 -8.16
CA GLY A 251 11.98 -13.99 -7.38
C GLY A 251 10.63 -14.07 -8.12
N CYS A 252 9.57 -13.54 -7.53
CA CYS A 252 8.22 -13.63 -8.09
C CYS A 252 7.93 -12.49 -9.07
N MET A 253 7.66 -12.83 -10.34
CA MET A 253 7.27 -11.90 -11.41
C MET A 253 5.78 -12.01 -11.78
N SER A 254 4.93 -12.43 -10.84
CA SER A 254 3.47 -12.58 -11.01
C SER A 254 3.03 -13.63 -12.05
N GLY A 255 3.96 -14.41 -12.57
CA GLY A 255 3.63 -15.50 -13.50
C GLY A 255 2.92 -16.67 -12.81
N PRO A 256 1.92 -17.30 -13.44
CA PRO A 256 1.23 -18.43 -12.83
C PRO A 256 2.12 -19.68 -12.68
N ASP A 257 3.15 -19.80 -13.51
CA ASP A 257 4.11 -20.91 -13.51
C ASP A 257 5.42 -20.55 -12.80
N ASP A 258 5.51 -19.35 -12.21
CA ASP A 258 6.69 -18.88 -11.48
C ASP A 258 6.74 -19.54 -10.10
N PRO A 259 7.77 -20.35 -9.79
CA PRO A 259 7.80 -21.17 -8.57
C PRO A 259 7.96 -20.38 -7.28
N GLU A 260 8.38 -19.12 -7.35
CA GLU A 260 8.48 -18.23 -6.20
C GLU A 260 7.18 -17.49 -5.88
N CYS A 261 6.20 -17.43 -6.82
CA CYS A 261 4.97 -16.67 -6.64
C CYS A 261 3.93 -17.30 -5.68
N PRO A 262 3.75 -18.63 -5.57
CA PRO A 262 2.70 -19.20 -4.73
C PRO A 262 2.72 -18.69 -3.28
N ALA A 263 3.90 -18.61 -2.66
CA ALA A 263 4.02 -18.17 -1.28
C ALA A 263 3.69 -16.67 -1.13
N VAL A 264 4.15 -15.83 -2.06
CA VAL A 264 3.84 -14.38 -2.06
C VAL A 264 2.36 -14.14 -2.27
N PHE A 265 1.74 -14.80 -3.26
CA PHE A 265 0.33 -14.63 -3.57
C PHE A 265 -0.56 -15.05 -2.40
N ALA A 266 -0.23 -16.13 -1.69
CA ALA A 266 -0.91 -16.51 -0.47
C ALA A 266 -0.84 -15.41 0.62
N ARG A 267 0.30 -14.72 0.76
CA ARG A 267 0.46 -13.60 1.71
C ARG A 267 -0.26 -12.33 1.26
N LEU A 268 -0.48 -12.18 -0.03
CA LEU A 268 -1.29 -11.11 -0.61
C LEU A 268 -2.78 -11.47 -0.70
N GLY A 269 -3.18 -12.68 -0.28
CA GLY A 269 -4.57 -13.13 -0.33
C GLY A 269 -5.09 -13.29 -1.75
N LEU A 270 -4.23 -13.67 -2.70
CA LEU A 270 -4.56 -13.91 -4.10
C LEU A 270 -4.40 -15.38 -4.49
N ASP A 271 -5.29 -15.85 -5.34
CA ASP A 271 -5.13 -17.09 -6.09
C ASP A 271 -4.22 -16.83 -7.30
N LEU A 272 -3.05 -17.47 -7.32
CA LEU A 272 -2.06 -17.31 -8.39
C LEU A 272 -2.59 -17.76 -9.76
N ALA A 273 -3.46 -18.78 -9.81
CA ALA A 273 -3.94 -19.34 -11.07
C ALA A 273 -4.82 -18.36 -11.85
N ASN A 274 -5.64 -17.57 -11.15
CA ASN A 274 -6.62 -16.65 -11.75
C ASN A 274 -6.46 -15.18 -11.37
N GLY A 275 -5.59 -14.86 -10.41
CA GLY A 275 -5.34 -13.49 -9.95
C GLY A 275 -6.50 -12.86 -9.17
N GLN A 276 -7.41 -13.68 -8.65
CA GLN A 276 -8.56 -13.23 -7.87
C GLN A 276 -8.28 -13.33 -6.36
N PRO A 277 -8.97 -12.52 -5.55
CA PRO A 277 -8.88 -12.63 -4.09
C PRO A 277 -9.28 -14.02 -3.59
N LEU A 278 -8.56 -14.52 -2.59
CA LEU A 278 -8.92 -15.75 -1.88
C LEU A 278 -10.23 -15.55 -1.10
N PRO A 279 -11.03 -16.61 -0.92
CA PRO A 279 -12.36 -16.52 -0.30
C PRO A 279 -12.36 -16.03 1.14
N ASP A 280 -11.28 -16.25 1.90
CA ASP A 280 -11.16 -15.80 3.28
C ASP A 280 -10.89 -14.30 3.42
N GLY A 281 -10.54 -13.64 2.33
CA GLY A 281 -10.26 -12.19 2.28
C GLY A 281 -9.10 -11.74 3.17
N GLN A 282 -8.25 -12.69 3.62
CA GLN A 282 -7.09 -12.37 4.46
C GLN A 282 -5.92 -11.91 3.60
N VAL A 283 -5.26 -10.84 4.03
CA VAL A 283 -4.04 -10.31 3.39
C VAL A 283 -2.93 -10.18 4.45
N PRO A 284 -2.28 -11.28 4.82
CA PRO A 284 -1.34 -11.32 5.95
C PRO A 284 -0.13 -10.37 5.83
N ALA A 285 0.16 -9.90 4.62
CA ALA A 285 1.22 -8.93 4.37
C ALA A 285 0.91 -7.53 4.94
N PHE A 286 -0.40 -7.20 5.13
CA PHE A 286 -0.82 -5.91 5.66
C PHE A 286 -1.42 -6.03 7.06
N ARG A 287 -1.12 -5.07 7.91
CA ARG A 287 -1.68 -4.99 9.27
C ARG A 287 -1.76 -3.57 9.79
N VAL A 288 -2.63 -3.35 10.78
CA VAL A 288 -2.72 -2.10 11.53
C VAL A 288 -1.59 -2.05 12.55
N VAL A 289 -0.96 -0.89 12.69
CA VAL A 289 0.06 -0.59 13.71
C VAL A 289 -0.21 0.80 14.30
N PRO A 290 0.27 1.11 15.50
CA PRO A 290 0.23 2.48 16.01
C PRO A 290 0.96 3.43 15.06
N ARG A 291 0.45 4.64 14.96
CA ARG A 291 1.09 5.72 14.19
C ARG A 291 2.45 6.06 14.82
N PRO A 292 3.52 6.27 14.00
CA PRO A 292 4.86 6.58 14.50
C PRO A 292 4.93 7.92 15.26
#